data_3f77b3e47859a3cbeeba36a8bc9ab956
#
_entry.id   3f77b3e47859a3cbeeba36a8bc9ab956
#
_cell.length_a   1.000
_cell.length_b   1.000
_cell.length_c   1.000
_cell.angle_alpha   90.00
_cell.angle_beta   90.00
_cell.angle_gamma   90.00
#
_symmetry.space_group_name_H-M   'P 1'
#
loop_
_entity.id
_entity.type
_entity.pdbx_description
1 polymer ?
#
loop_
_entity_poly.entity_id
_entity_poly.type
_entity_poly.pdbx_seq_one_letter_code
_entity_poly.pdbx_strand_id
1 'polypeptide(L)'
;MDNIKQLIKDVEGFPIEGVTFRDITPLLSDGRVFQNAIDEMIVLIDENFPCHLVAGIEARGFIFASAIAGVDSKGFIPIRKAGKLPPPTIKIDSSKEYGHDVLEVKEGKGDIVIVDDVLATGGTILAAEELLRLAGYNVIGAVTLIDLTYLHGDIKVGGKNVLSLIKY
;
A
#
# COMPACT_ATOMS: atom_id res chain seq x y z
N MET A 1 11.75 14.59 4.29
CA MET A 1 10.69 14.01 5.18
C MET A 1 9.84 15.06 5.89
N ASP A 2 10.38 16.13 6.49
CA ASP A 2 9.56 17.10 7.26
C ASP A 2 8.45 17.77 6.46
N ASN A 3 8.69 18.11 5.19
CA ASN A 3 7.70 18.73 4.33
C ASN A 3 6.56 17.76 3.94
N ILE A 4 6.83 16.45 3.80
CA ILE A 4 5.81 15.45 3.50
C ILE A 4 4.84 15.33 4.69
N LYS A 5 5.38 15.19 5.90
CA LYS A 5 4.57 15.05 7.13
C LYS A 5 3.66 16.26 7.38
N GLN A 6 4.13 17.49 7.07
CA GLN A 6 3.35 18.73 7.26
C GLN A 6 2.09 18.81 6.38
N LEU A 7 2.07 18.11 5.24
CA LEU A 7 0.93 18.04 4.33
C LEU A 7 -0.01 16.87 4.59
N ILE A 8 0.23 16.07 5.63
CA ILE A 8 -0.71 15.07 6.12
C ILE A 8 -1.51 15.72 7.25
N LYS A 9 -2.83 15.79 7.09
CA LYS A 9 -3.71 16.45 8.07
C LYS A 9 -4.42 15.42 8.94
N ASP A 10 -4.52 15.73 10.22
CA ASP A 10 -5.27 14.94 11.17
C ASP A 10 -6.74 15.40 11.17
N VAL A 11 -7.65 14.46 10.91
CA VAL A 11 -9.09 14.65 10.98
C VAL A 11 -9.62 13.75 12.11
N GLU A 12 -9.93 14.35 13.24
CA GLU A 12 -10.44 13.61 14.39
C GLU A 12 -11.89 13.19 14.18
N GLY A 13 -12.26 12.01 14.71
CA GLY A 13 -13.62 11.50 14.64
C GLY A 13 -14.09 11.05 13.26
N PHE A 14 -13.19 10.75 12.32
CA PHE A 14 -13.54 10.27 10.98
C PHE A 14 -12.90 8.89 10.70
N PRO A 15 -13.64 7.94 10.06
CA PRO A 15 -15.07 7.98 9.68
C PRO A 15 -16.02 7.79 10.87
N ILE A 16 -15.50 7.46 12.04
CA ILE A 16 -16.26 7.25 13.28
C ILE A 16 -15.55 7.91 14.47
N GLU A 17 -16.29 8.23 15.51
CA GLU A 17 -15.75 8.80 16.76
C GLU A 17 -14.63 7.94 17.34
N GLY A 18 -13.55 8.58 17.81
CA GLY A 18 -12.35 7.92 18.37
C GLY A 18 -11.29 7.54 17.34
N VAL A 19 -11.55 7.69 16.03
CA VAL A 19 -10.58 7.47 14.97
C VAL A 19 -9.97 8.79 14.50
N THR A 20 -8.64 8.85 14.38
CA THR A 20 -7.94 9.97 13.72
C THR A 20 -7.55 9.53 12.32
N PHE A 21 -8.20 10.12 11.32
CA PHE A 21 -7.91 9.87 9.91
C PHE A 21 -6.74 10.72 9.45
N ARG A 22 -5.77 10.10 8.76
CA ARG A 22 -4.63 10.81 8.16
C ARG A 22 -5.00 11.20 6.73
N ASP A 23 -5.40 12.46 6.56
CA ASP A 23 -5.78 12.99 5.24
C ASP A 23 -4.52 13.37 4.44
N ILE A 24 -4.29 12.64 3.37
CA ILE A 24 -3.18 12.86 2.42
C ILE A 24 -3.56 13.78 1.25
N THR A 25 -4.80 14.28 1.19
CA THR A 25 -5.27 15.12 0.08
C THR A 25 -4.40 16.36 -0.14
N PRO A 26 -3.96 17.09 0.93
CA PRO A 26 -3.06 18.22 0.74
C PRO A 26 -1.69 17.82 0.15
N LEU A 27 -1.15 16.64 0.53
CA LEU A 27 0.07 16.09 -0.06
C LEU A 27 -0.11 15.82 -1.55
N LEU A 28 -1.21 15.18 -1.93
CA LEU A 28 -1.49 14.86 -3.33
C LEU A 28 -1.69 16.11 -4.19
N SER A 29 -2.15 17.22 -3.59
CA SER A 29 -2.39 18.49 -4.27
C SER A 29 -1.11 19.32 -4.48
N ASP A 30 -0.02 19.01 -3.76
CA ASP A 30 1.29 19.63 -3.96
C ASP A 30 2.17 18.72 -4.81
N GLY A 31 2.23 19.01 -6.12
CA GLY A 31 2.94 18.15 -7.08
C GLY A 31 4.44 17.96 -6.78
N ARG A 32 5.09 18.95 -6.14
CA ARG A 32 6.51 18.83 -5.77
C ARG A 32 6.68 17.89 -4.57
N VAL A 33 5.86 18.07 -3.53
CA VAL A 33 5.98 17.24 -2.32
C VAL A 33 5.48 15.83 -2.58
N PHE A 34 4.45 15.66 -3.45
CA PHE A 34 4.02 14.35 -3.91
C PHE A 34 5.14 13.62 -4.67
N GLN A 35 5.81 14.31 -5.62
CA GLN A 35 6.95 13.71 -6.32
C GLN A 35 8.07 13.31 -5.36
N ASN A 36 8.41 14.14 -4.38
CA ASN A 36 9.40 13.79 -3.36
C ASN A 36 9.02 12.52 -2.58
N ALA A 37 7.73 12.36 -2.24
CA ALA A 37 7.24 11.16 -1.56
C ALA A 37 7.41 9.91 -2.44
N ILE A 38 7.10 10.02 -3.73
CA ILE A 38 7.30 8.93 -4.70
C ILE A 38 8.79 8.57 -4.81
N ASP A 39 9.68 9.56 -4.95
CA ASP A 39 11.12 9.33 -5.06
C ASP A 39 11.68 8.66 -3.80
N GLU A 40 11.29 9.10 -2.61
CA GLU A 40 11.70 8.47 -1.35
C GLU A 40 11.15 7.04 -1.20
N MET A 41 9.92 6.75 -1.66
CA MET A 41 9.38 5.38 -1.66
C MET A 41 10.12 4.48 -2.67
N ILE A 42 10.51 4.99 -3.83
CA ILE A 42 11.33 4.26 -4.81
C ILE A 42 12.67 3.88 -4.18
N VAL A 43 13.34 4.82 -3.50
CA VAL A 43 14.61 4.53 -2.81
C VAL A 43 14.44 3.41 -1.78
N LEU A 44 13.37 3.44 -0.98
CA LEU A 44 13.10 2.36 -0.02
C LEU A 44 12.91 1.00 -0.72
N ILE A 45 12.23 0.97 -1.86
CA ILE A 45 12.00 -0.25 -2.64
C ILE A 45 13.33 -0.76 -3.20
N ASP A 46 14.09 0.07 -3.88
CA ASP A 46 15.30 -0.35 -4.61
C ASP A 46 16.42 -0.81 -3.67
N GLU A 47 16.56 -0.17 -2.52
CA GLU A 47 17.56 -0.56 -1.53
C GLU A 47 17.23 -1.85 -0.78
N ASN A 48 15.95 -2.21 -0.63
CA ASN A 48 15.52 -3.29 0.25
C ASN A 48 14.83 -4.47 -0.48
N PHE A 49 14.22 -4.20 -1.64
CA PHE A 49 13.35 -5.12 -2.34
C PHE A 49 13.57 -5.06 -3.86
N PRO A 50 14.68 -5.60 -4.40
CA PRO A 50 14.92 -5.56 -5.84
C PRO A 50 13.82 -6.30 -6.60
N CYS A 51 12.96 -5.55 -7.32
CA CYS A 51 11.80 -6.07 -8.03
C CYS A 51 11.53 -5.29 -9.33
N HIS A 52 10.74 -5.93 -10.21
CA HIS A 52 10.24 -5.30 -11.42
C HIS A 52 8.72 -5.05 -11.39
N LEU A 53 8.06 -5.43 -10.29
CA LEU A 53 6.62 -5.28 -10.13
C LEU A 53 6.29 -4.61 -8.81
N VAL A 54 5.28 -3.74 -8.83
CA VAL A 54 4.64 -3.22 -7.63
C VAL A 54 3.15 -3.48 -7.68
N ALA A 55 2.57 -3.86 -6.53
CA ALA A 55 1.13 -4.03 -6.38
C ALA A 55 0.57 -2.89 -5.55
N GLY A 56 -0.51 -2.28 -6.01
CA GLY A 56 -1.25 -1.27 -5.24
C GLY A 56 -2.60 -1.79 -4.78
N ILE A 57 -3.01 -1.42 -3.57
CA ILE A 57 -4.31 -1.81 -3.01
C ILE A 57 -5.34 -0.72 -3.29
N GLU A 58 -6.52 -1.10 -3.79
CA GLU A 58 -7.63 -0.16 -4.05
C GLU A 58 -8.11 0.49 -2.74
N ALA A 59 -8.28 1.82 -2.69
CA ALA A 59 -8.13 2.76 -3.79
C ALA A 59 -6.85 3.61 -3.66
N ARG A 60 -6.44 4.00 -2.44
CA ARG A 60 -5.37 4.99 -2.20
C ARG A 60 -3.98 4.44 -2.53
N GLY A 61 -3.76 3.14 -2.33
CA GLY A 61 -2.52 2.47 -2.74
C GLY A 61 -2.24 2.58 -4.24
N PHE A 62 -3.28 2.68 -5.08
CA PHE A 62 -3.10 2.87 -6.53
C PHE A 62 -2.37 4.16 -6.87
N ILE A 63 -2.61 5.23 -6.12
CA ILE A 63 -2.01 6.54 -6.37
C ILE A 63 -0.49 6.44 -6.31
N PHE A 64 0.02 5.81 -5.26
CA PHE A 64 1.46 5.65 -5.04
C PHE A 64 2.06 4.56 -5.94
N ALA A 65 1.45 3.38 -5.98
CA ALA A 65 1.96 2.26 -6.77
C ALA A 65 2.03 2.57 -8.27
N SER A 66 1.01 3.23 -8.83
CA SER A 66 1.03 3.61 -10.25
C SER A 66 2.06 4.70 -10.56
N ALA A 67 2.24 5.68 -9.66
CA ALA A 67 3.26 6.71 -9.81
C ALA A 67 4.67 6.10 -9.74
N ILE A 68 4.95 5.24 -8.76
CA ILE A 68 6.21 4.49 -8.63
C ILE A 68 6.47 3.66 -9.91
N ALA A 69 5.48 2.90 -10.37
CA ALA A 69 5.62 2.09 -11.56
C ALA A 69 5.98 2.92 -12.80
N GLY A 70 5.33 4.09 -12.97
CA GLY A 70 5.57 4.98 -14.10
C GLY A 70 6.94 5.66 -14.06
N VAL A 71 7.39 6.11 -12.87
CA VAL A 71 8.68 6.79 -12.71
C VAL A 71 9.84 5.82 -12.81
N ASP A 72 9.71 4.64 -12.20
CA ASP A 72 10.80 3.67 -12.06
C ASP A 72 10.71 2.51 -13.08
N SER A 73 9.89 2.65 -14.10
CA SER A 73 9.73 1.65 -15.17
C SER A 73 9.41 0.23 -14.66
N LYS A 74 8.67 0.12 -13.55
CA LYS A 74 8.17 -1.14 -13.00
C LYS A 74 6.76 -1.47 -13.55
N GLY A 75 6.38 -2.74 -13.54
CA GLY A 75 5.00 -3.13 -13.83
C GLY A 75 4.08 -2.83 -12.63
N PHE A 76 2.83 -2.41 -12.91
CA PHE A 76 1.81 -2.16 -11.89
C PHE A 76 0.75 -3.26 -11.90
N ILE A 77 0.51 -3.86 -10.72
CA ILE A 77 -0.51 -4.91 -10.51
C ILE A 77 -1.59 -4.34 -9.59
N PRO A 78 -2.81 -4.12 -10.08
CA PRO A 78 -3.91 -3.63 -9.24
C PRO A 78 -4.53 -4.76 -8.40
N ILE A 79 -4.54 -4.59 -7.08
CA ILE A 79 -5.34 -5.39 -6.15
C ILE A 79 -6.66 -4.66 -5.94
N ARG A 80 -7.77 -5.27 -6.36
CA ARG A 80 -9.07 -4.61 -6.39
C ARG A 80 -10.10 -5.25 -5.47
N LYS A 81 -11.13 -4.49 -5.14
CA LYS A 81 -12.36 -5.06 -4.56
C LYS A 81 -13.05 -5.95 -5.59
N ALA A 82 -13.60 -7.06 -5.14
CA ALA A 82 -14.20 -8.08 -6.01
C ALA A 82 -15.23 -7.50 -6.99
N GLY A 83 -15.23 -8.02 -8.21
CA GLY A 83 -16.11 -7.60 -9.29
C GLY A 83 -15.63 -6.39 -10.09
N LYS A 84 -14.39 -5.93 -9.86
CA LYS A 84 -13.77 -4.80 -10.58
C LYS A 84 -12.81 -5.23 -11.67
N LEU A 85 -12.38 -6.49 -11.68
CA LEU A 85 -11.52 -7.07 -12.72
C LEU A 85 -12.32 -8.06 -13.58
N PRO A 86 -12.05 -8.12 -14.89
CA PRO A 86 -12.65 -9.16 -15.74
C PRO A 86 -12.12 -10.54 -15.34
N PRO A 87 -12.95 -11.60 -15.30
CA PRO A 87 -12.50 -12.95 -14.96
C PRO A 87 -11.50 -13.51 -16.02
N PRO A 88 -10.69 -14.53 -15.68
CA PRO A 88 -10.55 -15.15 -14.36
C PRO A 88 -9.77 -14.26 -13.39
N THR A 89 -10.09 -14.36 -12.08
CA THR A 89 -9.38 -13.67 -10.98
C THR A 89 -9.22 -14.62 -9.81
N ILE A 90 -8.14 -14.44 -9.04
CA ILE A 90 -7.99 -15.04 -7.71
C ILE A 90 -8.60 -14.08 -6.69
N LYS A 91 -9.26 -14.62 -5.67
CA LYS A 91 -9.98 -13.84 -4.65
C LYS A 91 -9.64 -14.33 -3.26
N ILE A 92 -9.67 -13.39 -2.29
CA ILE A 92 -9.55 -13.69 -0.88
C ILE A 92 -10.46 -12.78 -0.06
N ASP A 93 -10.99 -13.31 1.04
CA ASP A 93 -11.69 -12.49 2.03
C ASP A 93 -10.67 -11.69 2.85
N SER A 94 -10.85 -10.38 2.90
CA SER A 94 -10.06 -9.48 3.74
C SER A 94 -10.92 -9.01 4.90
N SER A 95 -10.60 -9.45 6.10
CA SER A 95 -11.24 -8.93 7.31
C SER A 95 -10.69 -7.54 7.61
N LYS A 96 -11.57 -6.54 7.66
CA LYS A 96 -11.27 -5.19 8.16
C LYS A 96 -11.97 -4.98 9.50
N GLU A 97 -11.48 -4.04 10.29
CA GLU A 97 -12.11 -3.65 11.55
C GLU A 97 -13.58 -3.23 11.40
N TYR A 98 -13.96 -2.75 10.21
CA TYR A 98 -15.29 -2.20 9.91
C TYR A 98 -15.94 -2.83 8.67
N GLY A 99 -15.74 -4.15 8.44
CA GLY A 99 -16.40 -4.87 7.35
C GLY A 99 -15.54 -5.94 6.70
N HIS A 100 -16.21 -6.77 5.89
CA HIS A 100 -15.56 -7.75 5.03
C HIS A 100 -15.45 -7.18 3.62
N ASP A 101 -14.23 -7.04 3.13
CA ASP A 101 -13.98 -6.78 1.71
C ASP A 101 -13.41 -8.06 1.10
N VAL A 102 -13.87 -8.39 -0.10
CA VAL A 102 -13.24 -9.43 -0.93
C VAL A 102 -12.28 -8.73 -1.87
N LEU A 103 -11.01 -9.10 -1.80
CA LEU A 103 -9.98 -8.61 -2.72
C LEU A 103 -9.80 -9.58 -3.88
N GLU A 104 -9.46 -9.06 -5.06
CA GLU A 104 -9.17 -9.85 -6.25
C GLU A 104 -7.95 -9.31 -7.00
N VAL A 105 -7.26 -10.22 -7.69
CA VAL A 105 -6.10 -9.93 -8.54
C VAL A 105 -6.07 -10.91 -9.72
N LYS A 106 -5.36 -10.54 -10.78
CA LYS A 106 -5.04 -11.46 -11.90
C LYS A 106 -3.89 -12.38 -11.52
N GLU A 107 -3.92 -13.62 -12.04
CA GLU A 107 -2.78 -14.51 -11.99
C GLU A 107 -1.57 -13.88 -12.69
N GLY A 108 -0.38 -14.18 -12.15
CA GLY A 108 0.87 -13.70 -12.70
C GLY A 108 2.07 -14.37 -12.03
N LYS A 109 3.25 -13.80 -12.27
CA LYS A 109 4.50 -14.28 -11.69
C LYS A 109 5.54 -13.18 -11.58
N GLY A 110 6.52 -13.38 -10.73
CA GLY A 110 7.67 -12.47 -10.52
C GLY A 110 7.71 -11.93 -9.12
N ASP A 111 8.83 -11.31 -8.78
CA ASP A 111 9.03 -10.63 -7.51
C ASP A 111 8.23 -9.34 -7.48
N ILE A 112 7.46 -9.15 -6.41
CA ILE A 112 6.54 -8.03 -6.29
C ILE A 112 6.60 -7.41 -4.89
N VAL A 113 6.51 -6.08 -4.84
CA VAL A 113 6.38 -5.30 -3.60
C VAL A 113 4.97 -4.72 -3.50
N ILE A 114 4.35 -4.84 -2.33
CA ILE A 114 3.06 -4.23 -2.05
C ILE A 114 3.28 -2.76 -1.69
N VAL A 115 2.47 -1.88 -2.26
CA VAL A 115 2.49 -0.44 -1.99
C VAL A 115 1.10 0.00 -1.54
N ASP A 116 1.04 0.69 -0.41
CA ASP A 116 -0.21 1.32 0.08
C ASP A 116 0.10 2.69 0.69
N ASP A 117 -0.93 3.46 0.99
CA ASP A 117 -0.75 4.76 1.64
C ASP A 117 -0.59 4.64 3.15
N VAL A 118 -1.26 3.69 3.81
CA VAL A 118 -1.28 3.57 5.27
C VAL A 118 -1.17 2.12 5.75
N LEU A 119 -0.24 1.88 6.67
CA LEU A 119 -0.22 0.71 7.53
C LEU A 119 -0.94 1.05 8.83
N ALA A 120 -2.17 0.53 9.00
CA ALA A 120 -2.94 0.64 10.24
C ALA A 120 -2.78 -0.66 11.06
N THR A 121 -3.76 -1.53 11.09
CA THR A 121 -3.67 -2.81 11.81
C THR A 121 -2.92 -3.92 11.07
N GLY A 122 -2.62 -3.71 9.80
CA GLY A 122 -1.93 -4.68 8.94
C GLY A 122 -2.83 -5.70 8.25
N GLY A 123 -4.11 -5.80 8.63
CA GLY A 123 -5.02 -6.80 8.06
C GLY A 123 -5.13 -6.75 6.54
N THR A 124 -5.24 -5.55 5.97
CA THR A 124 -5.35 -5.36 4.52
C THR A 124 -4.07 -5.79 3.77
N ILE A 125 -2.91 -5.41 4.30
CA ILE A 125 -1.63 -5.69 3.65
C ILE A 125 -1.26 -7.18 3.72
N LEU A 126 -1.61 -7.85 4.83
CA LEU A 126 -1.43 -9.31 4.98
C LEU A 126 -2.38 -10.10 4.07
N ALA A 127 -3.64 -9.66 3.93
CA ALA A 127 -4.56 -10.25 2.96
C ALA A 127 -4.06 -10.05 1.52
N ALA A 128 -3.51 -8.89 1.19
CA ALA A 128 -2.91 -8.62 -0.12
C ALA A 128 -1.69 -9.53 -0.39
N GLU A 129 -0.84 -9.79 0.62
CA GLU A 129 0.26 -10.73 0.50
C GLU A 129 -0.23 -12.13 0.18
N GLU A 130 -1.21 -12.64 0.94
CA GLU A 130 -1.77 -13.97 0.72
C GLU A 130 -2.40 -14.07 -0.68
N LEU A 131 -3.19 -13.08 -1.07
CA LEU A 131 -3.83 -13.02 -2.39
C LEU A 131 -2.80 -13.09 -3.53
N LEU A 132 -1.74 -12.28 -3.46
CA LEU A 132 -0.69 -12.27 -4.47
C LEU A 132 0.06 -13.60 -4.54
N ARG A 133 0.33 -14.25 -3.40
CA ARG A 133 0.94 -15.58 -3.35
C ARG A 133 0.07 -16.65 -4.01
N LEU A 134 -1.24 -16.62 -3.74
CA LEU A 134 -2.21 -17.52 -4.39
C LEU A 134 -2.29 -17.27 -5.90
N ALA A 135 -2.09 -16.02 -6.33
CA ALA A 135 -2.08 -15.64 -7.74
C ALA A 135 -0.75 -15.95 -8.46
N GLY A 136 0.26 -16.49 -7.76
CA GLY A 136 1.53 -16.94 -8.35
C GLY A 136 2.70 -15.95 -8.25
N TYR A 137 2.53 -14.81 -7.57
CA TYR A 137 3.61 -13.85 -7.34
C TYR A 137 4.48 -14.22 -6.14
N ASN A 138 5.75 -13.86 -6.20
CA ASN A 138 6.67 -13.93 -5.07
C ASN A 138 6.69 -12.57 -4.35
N VAL A 139 5.93 -12.45 -3.26
CA VAL A 139 5.89 -11.19 -2.47
C VAL A 139 7.15 -11.09 -1.63
N ILE A 140 7.96 -10.06 -1.87
CA ILE A 140 9.29 -9.88 -1.24
C ILE A 140 9.33 -8.75 -0.21
N GLY A 141 8.26 -7.96 -0.08
CA GLY A 141 8.14 -6.89 0.91
C GLY A 141 6.95 -5.98 0.67
N ALA A 142 6.84 -4.96 1.51
CA ALA A 142 5.83 -3.92 1.38
C ALA A 142 6.37 -2.55 1.81
N VAL A 143 5.86 -1.49 1.17
CA VAL A 143 6.19 -0.09 1.47
C VAL A 143 4.90 0.71 1.58
N THR A 144 4.81 1.57 2.62
CA THR A 144 3.69 2.49 2.80
C THR A 144 4.17 3.93 3.00
N LEU A 145 3.31 4.91 2.72
CA LEU A 145 3.61 6.29 3.04
C LEU A 145 3.60 6.50 4.56
N ILE A 146 2.59 5.96 5.25
CA ILE A 146 2.31 6.18 6.67
C ILE A 146 2.29 4.84 7.40
N ASP A 147 2.88 4.83 8.60
CA ASP A 147 2.79 3.74 9.57
C ASP A 147 2.18 4.26 10.87
N LEU A 148 1.04 3.70 11.28
CA LEU A 148 0.37 3.97 12.55
C LEU A 148 0.84 2.95 13.60
N THR A 149 2.07 3.11 14.08
CA THR A 149 2.76 2.13 14.94
C THR A 149 2.02 1.76 16.22
N TYR A 150 1.13 2.63 16.68
CA TYR A 150 0.30 2.39 17.87
C TYR A 150 -0.90 1.45 17.64
N LEU A 151 -1.19 1.05 16.39
CA LEU A 151 -2.30 0.15 16.04
C LEU A 151 -1.88 -1.30 15.80
N HIS A 152 -0.58 -1.59 15.77
CA HIS A 152 -0.09 -2.94 15.49
C HIS A 152 1.26 -3.20 16.14
N GLY A 153 1.66 -4.48 16.21
CA GLY A 153 3.02 -4.91 16.51
C GLY A 153 3.87 -5.01 15.23
N ASP A 154 4.86 -5.88 15.25
CA ASP A 154 5.70 -6.15 14.07
C ASP A 154 4.91 -6.83 12.95
N ILE A 155 4.67 -6.13 11.87
CA ILE A 155 4.04 -6.66 10.64
C ILE A 155 5.14 -7.01 9.65
N LYS A 156 5.13 -8.26 9.19
CA LYS A 156 6.08 -8.76 8.19
C LYS A 156 5.36 -9.17 6.92
N VAL A 157 5.91 -8.74 5.78
CA VAL A 157 5.49 -9.11 4.43
C VAL A 157 6.72 -9.61 3.67
N GLY A 158 6.63 -10.76 3.03
CA GLY A 158 7.80 -11.39 2.42
C GLY A 158 8.89 -11.78 3.44
N GLY A 159 8.50 -11.98 4.71
CA GLY A 159 9.43 -12.26 5.81
C GLY A 159 10.21 -11.04 6.33
N LYS A 160 9.99 -9.84 5.80
CA LYS A 160 10.65 -8.59 6.18
C LYS A 160 9.63 -7.60 6.78
N ASN A 161 10.09 -6.72 7.66
CA ASN A 161 9.22 -5.65 8.19
C ASN A 161 8.72 -4.75 7.06
N VAL A 162 7.48 -4.28 7.17
CA VAL A 162 6.95 -3.24 6.28
C VAL A 162 7.76 -1.96 6.49
N LEU A 163 8.17 -1.32 5.39
CA LEU A 163 8.87 -0.05 5.44
C LEU A 163 7.91 1.10 5.20
N SER A 164 8.15 2.23 5.85
CA SER A 164 7.28 3.40 5.72
C SER A 164 8.07 4.69 5.81
N LEU A 165 7.65 5.72 5.07
CA LEU A 165 8.31 7.01 5.10
C LEU A 165 8.05 7.76 6.41
N ILE A 166 6.82 7.68 6.94
CA ILE A 166 6.37 8.46 8.08
C ILE A 166 5.77 7.54 9.14
N LYS A 167 6.21 7.70 10.38
CA LYS A 167 5.67 6.98 11.53
C LYS A 167 4.92 7.91 12.48
N TYR A 168 3.81 7.43 13.00
CA TYR A 168 3.01 8.06 14.05
C TYR A 168 2.91 7.17 15.27
#